data_3621058cbe085c5db4c86f4959f3b42a
#
_entry.id   3621058cbe085c5db4c86f4959f3b42a
#
_cell.length_a   1.000
_cell.length_b   1.000
_cell.length_c   1.000
_cell.angle_alpha   90.00
_cell.angle_beta   90.00
_cell.angle_gamma   90.00
#
_symmetry.space_group_name_H-M   'P 1'
#
loop_
_entity.id
_entity.type
_entity.pdbx_description
1 polymer ?
#
loop_
_entity_poly.entity_id
_entity_poly.type
_entity_poly.pdbx_seq_one_letter_code
_entity_poly.pdbx_strand_id
1 'polypeptide(L)'
;LMAYKIQRAKKVLRDFNKIRDSLPEVLDVEFHLKVKATQMHHIFPVAHYPDIADVVENLIALTPNQHNLQAHPNNNTQIVDKKYQHVCLIEKIERIKESFDSNLPSIYSFDELIRVLNTGLETDEFNKIEKNDFDAIIMLLDKFY
;
A
#
# COMPACT_ATOMS: atom_id res chain seq x y z
N LEU A 1 -1.69 -17.63 14.04
CA LEU A 1 -1.13 -16.40 14.63
C LEU A 1 -0.84 -15.36 13.56
N MET A 2 -0.24 -15.77 12.42
CA MET A 2 -0.02 -14.86 11.28
C MET A 2 -1.35 -14.34 10.74
N ALA A 3 -2.36 -15.19 10.58
CA ALA A 3 -3.67 -14.78 10.11
C ALA A 3 -4.30 -13.70 11.01
N TYR A 4 -4.12 -13.83 12.33
CA TYR A 4 -4.59 -12.84 13.28
C TYR A 4 -3.87 -11.50 13.09
N LYS A 5 -2.56 -11.52 12.94
CA LYS A 5 -1.76 -10.30 12.73
C LYS A 5 -2.14 -9.59 11.44
N ILE A 6 -2.40 -10.34 10.37
CA ILE A 6 -2.84 -9.79 9.09
C ILE A 6 -4.20 -9.12 9.25
N GLN A 7 -5.17 -9.78 9.89
CA GLN A 7 -6.49 -9.20 10.08
C GLN A 7 -6.45 -7.96 10.96
N ARG A 8 -5.57 -7.95 11.95
CA ARG A 8 -5.36 -6.78 12.81
C ARG A 8 -4.79 -5.60 12.02
N ALA A 9 -3.80 -5.84 11.16
CA ALA A 9 -3.24 -4.79 10.31
C ALA A 9 -4.28 -4.23 9.34
N LYS A 10 -5.09 -5.10 8.74
CA LYS A 10 -6.20 -4.69 7.87
C LYS A 10 -7.21 -3.83 8.62
N LYS A 11 -7.53 -4.18 9.86
CA LYS A 11 -8.44 -3.39 10.68
C LYS A 11 -7.86 -2.01 10.99
N VAL A 12 -6.57 -1.95 11.31
CA VAL A 12 -5.88 -0.66 11.56
C VAL A 12 -6.01 0.25 10.35
N LEU A 13 -5.73 -0.26 9.15
CA LEU A 13 -5.86 0.54 7.93
C LEU A 13 -7.32 0.93 7.68
N ARG A 14 -8.25 -0.01 7.81
CA ARG A 14 -9.67 0.27 7.57
C ARG A 14 -10.18 1.38 8.49
N ASP A 15 -9.84 1.30 9.77
CA ASP A 15 -10.27 2.31 10.74
C ASP A 15 -9.61 3.66 10.46
N PHE A 16 -8.33 3.68 10.13
CA PHE A 16 -7.63 4.90 9.78
C PHE A 16 -8.22 5.56 8.52
N ASN A 17 -8.60 4.74 7.53
CA ASN A 17 -9.16 5.25 6.26
C ASN A 17 -10.54 5.90 6.43
N LYS A 18 -11.20 5.73 7.57
CA LYS A 18 -12.47 6.41 7.86
C LYS A 18 -12.33 7.93 7.85
N ILE A 19 -11.14 8.46 8.19
CA ILE A 19 -10.88 9.91 8.08
C ILE A 19 -10.98 10.40 6.63
N ARG A 20 -10.81 9.52 5.67
CA ARG A 20 -10.94 9.80 4.24
C ARG A 20 -12.29 9.30 3.69
N ASP A 21 -13.31 9.20 4.55
CA ASP A 21 -14.65 8.71 4.20
C ASP A 21 -14.64 7.29 3.61
N SER A 22 -13.67 6.47 3.99
CA SER A 22 -13.48 5.11 3.48
C SER A 22 -13.33 5.07 1.95
N LEU A 23 -12.78 6.12 1.36
CA LEU A 23 -12.54 6.20 -0.08
C LEU A 23 -11.24 5.48 -0.44
N PRO A 24 -11.09 5.03 -1.70
CA PRO A 24 -9.89 4.31 -2.11
C PRO A 24 -8.65 5.19 -2.05
N GLU A 25 -7.53 4.54 -1.83
CA GLU A 25 -6.23 5.22 -1.79
C GLU A 25 -5.64 5.42 -3.19
N VAL A 26 -6.16 4.72 -4.18
CA VAL A 26 -5.86 4.99 -5.60
C VAL A 26 -6.87 6.00 -6.11
N LEU A 27 -6.39 7.17 -6.53
CA LEU A 27 -7.24 8.32 -6.87
C LEU A 27 -7.63 8.30 -8.35
N ASP A 28 -8.39 7.29 -8.73
CA ASP A 28 -8.90 7.13 -10.10
C ASP A 28 -10.41 7.51 -10.18
N VAL A 29 -11.07 7.06 -11.24
CA VAL A 29 -12.50 7.35 -11.46
C VAL A 29 -13.37 6.88 -10.30
N GLU A 30 -13.04 5.74 -9.69
CA GLU A 30 -13.84 5.22 -8.57
C GLU A 30 -13.70 6.08 -7.33
N PHE A 31 -12.52 6.68 -7.10
CA PHE A 31 -12.35 7.67 -6.05
C PHE A 31 -13.27 8.89 -6.30
N HIS A 32 -13.28 9.40 -7.53
CA HIS A 32 -14.08 10.58 -7.87
C HIS A 32 -15.59 10.29 -7.81
N LEU A 33 -16.00 9.06 -8.08
CA LEU A 33 -17.39 8.61 -7.93
C LEU A 33 -17.73 8.22 -6.50
N LYS A 34 -16.79 8.35 -5.57
CA LYS A 34 -16.97 8.05 -4.14
C LYS A 34 -17.36 6.60 -3.85
N VAL A 35 -16.84 5.67 -4.65
CA VAL A 35 -17.01 4.24 -4.39
C VAL A 35 -16.19 3.86 -3.15
N LYS A 36 -16.77 3.11 -2.22
CA LYS A 36 -16.12 2.78 -0.96
C LYS A 36 -15.02 1.73 -1.14
N ALA A 37 -13.90 1.95 -0.45
CA ALA A 37 -12.78 1.02 -0.41
C ALA A 37 -12.99 0.01 0.71
N THR A 38 -13.51 -1.16 0.35
CA THR A 38 -13.81 -2.22 1.32
C THR A 38 -12.74 -3.31 1.33
N GLN A 39 -11.78 -3.27 0.40
CA GLN A 39 -10.74 -4.30 0.24
C GLN A 39 -9.39 -3.75 0.72
N MET A 40 -8.82 -4.39 1.75
CA MET A 40 -7.46 -4.08 2.19
C MET A 40 -6.52 -5.03 1.46
N HIS A 41 -5.88 -4.52 0.38
CA HIS A 41 -5.10 -5.30 -0.56
C HIS A 41 -3.62 -5.32 -0.17
N HIS A 42 -2.98 -6.49 -0.23
CA HIS A 42 -1.53 -6.62 -0.09
C HIS A 42 -0.86 -6.18 -1.39
N ILE A 43 -0.04 -5.14 -1.33
CA ILE A 43 0.69 -4.65 -2.51
C ILE A 43 1.71 -5.69 -2.96
N PHE A 44 2.49 -6.22 -2.03
CA PHE A 44 3.34 -7.39 -2.24
C PHE A 44 2.63 -8.60 -1.63
N PRO A 45 2.30 -9.63 -2.44
CA PRO A 45 1.40 -10.70 -2.02
C PRO A 45 1.98 -11.58 -0.90
N VAL A 46 1.08 -12.02 -0.01
CA VAL A 46 1.45 -12.85 1.16
C VAL A 46 2.19 -14.12 0.74
N ALA A 47 1.77 -14.74 -0.36
CA ALA A 47 2.35 -16.01 -0.81
C ALA A 47 3.86 -15.91 -1.06
N HIS A 48 4.35 -14.74 -1.48
CA HIS A 48 5.75 -14.53 -1.82
C HIS A 48 6.51 -13.72 -0.78
N TYR A 49 5.81 -12.90 0.02
CA TYR A 49 6.41 -11.98 0.97
C TYR A 49 5.72 -12.04 2.33
N PRO A 50 5.74 -13.21 3.00
CA PRO A 50 5.04 -13.37 4.28
C PRO A 50 5.58 -12.46 5.39
N ASP A 51 6.85 -12.06 5.32
CA ASP A 51 7.49 -11.25 6.36
C ASP A 51 6.90 -9.83 6.46
N ILE A 52 6.25 -9.35 5.39
CA ILE A 52 5.63 -8.02 5.38
C ILE A 52 4.10 -8.09 5.25
N ALA A 53 3.53 -9.27 5.46
CA ALA A 53 2.09 -9.48 5.30
C ALA A 53 1.25 -8.77 6.37
N ASP A 54 1.82 -8.50 7.55
CA ASP A 54 1.14 -7.85 8.66
C ASP A 54 1.56 -6.38 8.85
N VAL A 55 2.15 -5.78 7.84
CA VAL A 55 2.68 -4.41 7.87
C VAL A 55 1.74 -3.49 7.11
N VAL A 56 1.24 -2.44 7.77
CA VAL A 56 0.23 -1.53 7.16
C VAL A 56 0.79 -0.81 5.93
N GLU A 57 2.09 -0.58 5.85
CA GLU A 57 2.73 0.04 4.69
C GLU A 57 2.67 -0.86 3.45
N ASN A 58 2.39 -2.15 3.63
CA ASN A 58 2.18 -3.10 2.52
C ASN A 58 0.70 -3.29 2.17
N LEU A 59 -0.20 -2.58 2.84
CA LEU A 59 -1.64 -2.68 2.61
C LEU A 59 -2.14 -1.39 1.97
N ILE A 60 -3.10 -1.51 1.05
CA ILE A 60 -3.74 -0.37 0.43
C ILE A 60 -5.25 -0.61 0.35
N ALA A 61 -6.03 0.43 0.66
CA ALA A 61 -7.49 0.34 0.62
C ALA A 61 -7.97 0.55 -0.81
N LEU A 62 -8.63 -0.45 -1.36
CA LEU A 62 -9.14 -0.47 -2.73
C LEU A 62 -10.65 -0.73 -2.75
N THR A 63 -11.31 -0.28 -3.82
CA THR A 63 -12.67 -0.72 -4.11
C THR A 63 -12.66 -2.18 -4.57
N PRO A 64 -13.81 -2.89 -4.52
CA PRO A 64 -13.88 -4.23 -5.07
C PRO A 64 -13.43 -4.31 -6.54
N ASN A 65 -13.80 -3.33 -7.37
CA ASN A 65 -13.38 -3.31 -8.77
C ASN A 65 -11.88 -3.11 -8.92
N GLN A 66 -11.29 -2.17 -8.20
CA GLN A 66 -9.84 -1.98 -8.22
C GLN A 66 -9.11 -3.26 -7.81
N HIS A 67 -9.58 -3.92 -6.76
CA HIS A 67 -8.95 -5.13 -6.24
C HIS A 67 -9.09 -6.31 -7.20
N ASN A 68 -10.30 -6.57 -7.68
CA ASN A 68 -10.60 -7.79 -8.44
C ASN A 68 -10.23 -7.67 -9.91
N LEU A 69 -10.36 -6.47 -10.51
CA LEU A 69 -10.19 -6.30 -11.95
C LEU A 69 -8.83 -5.73 -12.33
N GLN A 70 -8.16 -5.04 -11.44
CA GLN A 70 -6.89 -4.36 -11.75
C GLN A 70 -5.69 -4.95 -11.00
N ALA A 71 -5.85 -5.27 -9.71
CA ALA A 71 -4.74 -5.74 -8.89
C ALA A 71 -4.42 -7.22 -9.09
N HIS A 72 -5.43 -8.05 -9.37
CA HIS A 72 -5.27 -9.51 -9.50
C HIS A 72 -5.75 -9.98 -10.87
N PRO A 73 -4.83 -10.26 -11.81
CA PRO A 73 -5.21 -10.77 -13.14
C PRO A 73 -6.05 -12.05 -13.02
N ASN A 74 -7.16 -12.10 -13.75
CA ASN A 74 -8.08 -13.26 -13.77
C ASN A 74 -8.57 -13.68 -12.38
N ASN A 75 -8.67 -12.71 -11.44
CA ASN A 75 -9.07 -12.96 -10.05
C ASN A 75 -8.14 -13.90 -9.29
N ASN A 76 -6.92 -14.12 -9.76
CA ASN A 76 -5.94 -14.93 -9.06
C ASN A 76 -5.23 -14.08 -8.00
N THR A 77 -5.56 -14.29 -6.71
CA THR A 77 -5.02 -13.50 -5.60
C THR A 77 -3.53 -13.73 -5.32
N GLN A 78 -2.93 -14.76 -5.94
CA GLN A 78 -1.48 -15.01 -5.83
C GLN A 78 -0.67 -14.28 -6.89
N ILE A 79 -1.34 -13.68 -7.88
CA ILE A 79 -0.71 -12.93 -8.96
C ILE A 79 -1.11 -11.46 -8.85
N VAL A 80 -0.14 -10.57 -8.95
CA VAL A 80 -0.36 -9.13 -8.94
C VAL A 80 0.08 -8.55 -10.28
N ASP A 81 -0.76 -7.69 -10.85
CA ASP A 81 -0.39 -6.96 -12.06
C ASP A 81 0.73 -5.98 -11.71
N LYS A 82 1.85 -6.06 -12.43
CA LYS A 82 3.03 -5.25 -12.13
C LYS A 82 2.82 -3.76 -12.36
N LYS A 83 2.10 -3.40 -13.40
CA LYS A 83 1.79 -1.98 -13.66
C LYS A 83 0.91 -1.42 -12.56
N TYR A 84 -0.10 -2.17 -12.15
CA TYR A 84 -0.99 -1.72 -11.09
C TYR A 84 -0.30 -1.75 -9.73
N GLN A 85 0.61 -2.69 -9.50
CA GLN A 85 1.44 -2.68 -8.29
C GLN A 85 2.24 -1.38 -8.19
N HIS A 86 2.82 -0.92 -9.29
CA HIS A 86 3.52 0.36 -9.33
C HIS A 86 2.60 1.52 -8.97
N VAL A 87 1.39 1.54 -9.54
CA VAL A 87 0.38 2.54 -9.20
C VAL A 87 0.06 2.49 -7.70
N CYS A 88 -0.18 1.31 -7.15
CA CYS A 88 -0.47 1.15 -5.73
C CYS A 88 0.66 1.66 -4.84
N LEU A 89 1.92 1.39 -5.21
CA LEU A 89 3.06 1.86 -4.43
C LEU A 89 3.15 3.39 -4.44
N ILE A 90 3.02 4.01 -5.61
CA ILE A 90 3.05 5.47 -5.72
C ILE A 90 1.93 6.08 -4.87
N GLU A 91 0.72 5.58 -5.03
CA GLU A 91 -0.43 6.11 -4.29
C GLU A 91 -0.30 5.88 -2.79
N LYS A 92 0.22 4.72 -2.37
CA LYS A 92 0.46 4.46 -0.94
C LYS A 92 1.49 5.41 -0.37
N ILE A 93 2.58 5.65 -1.07
CA ILE A 93 3.63 6.57 -0.63
C ILE A 93 3.06 7.99 -0.52
N GLU A 94 2.24 8.41 -1.48
CA GLU A 94 1.57 9.72 -1.41
C GLU A 94 0.63 9.81 -0.20
N ARG A 95 -0.13 8.76 0.10
CA ARG A 95 -1.03 8.74 1.27
C ARG A 95 -0.25 8.77 2.58
N ILE A 96 0.90 8.08 2.64
CA ILE A 96 1.77 8.12 3.81
C ILE A 96 2.32 9.53 4.02
N LYS A 97 2.78 10.17 2.94
CA LYS A 97 3.27 11.55 2.98
C LYS A 97 2.19 12.50 3.50
N GLU A 98 0.99 12.41 2.95
CA GLU A 98 -0.15 13.21 3.42
C GLU A 98 -0.42 13.00 4.90
N SER A 99 -0.34 11.76 5.36
CA SER A 99 -0.54 11.41 6.77
C SER A 99 0.49 12.10 7.68
N PHE A 100 1.75 12.13 7.25
CA PHE A 100 2.81 12.78 8.03
C PHE A 100 2.68 14.31 8.04
N ASP A 101 2.14 14.87 6.96
CA ASP A 101 1.93 16.32 6.85
C ASP A 101 0.66 16.79 7.56
N SER A 102 -0.20 15.86 7.98
CA SER A 102 -1.43 16.18 8.69
C SER A 102 -1.15 16.42 10.18
N ASN A 103 -2.11 17.06 10.87
CA ASN A 103 -2.04 17.25 12.32
C ASN A 103 -2.56 16.03 13.10
N LEU A 104 -2.96 14.98 12.41
CA LEU A 104 -3.50 13.78 13.04
C LEU A 104 -2.39 12.74 13.24
N PRO A 105 -2.49 11.91 14.30
CA PRO A 105 -1.53 10.82 14.48
C PRO A 105 -1.53 9.88 13.28
N SER A 106 -0.35 9.52 12.80
CA SER A 106 -0.21 8.58 11.70
C SER A 106 -0.07 7.15 12.21
N ILE A 107 -0.57 6.20 11.42
CA ILE A 107 -0.36 4.76 11.66
C ILE A 107 0.94 4.27 11.02
N TYR A 108 1.63 5.11 10.24
CA TYR A 108 2.75 4.71 9.40
C TYR A 108 4.11 5.01 10.02
N SER A 109 5.11 4.21 9.63
CA SER A 109 6.51 4.39 9.97
C SER A 109 7.32 4.46 8.67
N PHE A 110 8.18 5.47 8.55
CA PHE A 110 9.07 5.58 7.40
C PHE A 110 9.98 4.36 7.29
N ASP A 111 10.54 3.90 8.41
CA ASP A 111 11.44 2.73 8.40
C ASP A 111 10.71 1.45 7.95
N GLU A 112 9.45 1.29 8.34
CA GLU A 112 8.65 0.16 7.88
C GLU A 112 8.36 0.25 6.38
N LEU A 113 8.10 1.46 5.86
CA LEU A 113 7.93 1.65 4.42
C LEU A 113 9.20 1.23 3.66
N ILE A 114 10.37 1.65 4.14
CA ILE A 114 11.65 1.25 3.54
C ILE A 114 11.80 -0.27 3.56
N ARG A 115 11.46 -0.91 4.68
CA ARG A 115 11.52 -2.37 4.80
C ARG A 115 10.60 -3.07 3.81
N VAL A 116 9.39 -2.57 3.65
CA VAL A 116 8.42 -3.11 2.68
C VAL A 116 8.97 -3.03 1.26
N LEU A 117 9.51 -1.89 0.88
CA LEU A 117 10.05 -1.68 -0.46
C LEU A 117 11.27 -2.57 -0.72
N ASN A 118 12.20 -2.63 0.22
CA ASN A 118 13.38 -3.47 0.08
C ASN A 118 13.03 -4.95 0.00
N THR A 119 12.09 -5.39 0.84
CA THR A 119 11.66 -6.79 0.84
C THR A 119 10.92 -7.15 -0.44
N GLY A 120 9.94 -6.37 -0.82
CA GLY A 120 9.09 -6.65 -1.97
C GLY A 120 9.80 -6.51 -3.31
N LEU A 121 10.76 -5.59 -3.41
CA LEU A 121 11.54 -5.37 -4.63
C LEU A 121 12.89 -6.08 -4.61
N GLU A 122 13.17 -6.83 -3.53
CA GLU A 122 14.37 -7.67 -3.37
C GLU A 122 15.66 -6.87 -3.59
N THR A 123 15.76 -5.76 -2.85
CA THR A 123 16.88 -4.81 -2.95
C THR A 123 17.17 -4.21 -1.58
N ASP A 124 18.30 -3.53 -1.44
CA ASP A 124 18.62 -2.69 -0.29
C ASP A 124 18.79 -1.21 -0.67
N GLU A 125 18.46 -0.86 -1.91
CA GLU A 125 18.73 0.48 -2.44
C GLU A 125 17.93 1.57 -1.73
N PHE A 126 16.76 1.25 -1.15
CA PHE A 126 15.96 2.25 -0.45
C PHE A 126 16.57 2.67 0.89
N ASN A 127 17.55 1.92 1.40
CA ASN A 127 18.27 2.29 2.64
C ASN A 127 19.01 3.63 2.52
N LYS A 128 19.37 4.05 1.32
CA LYS A 128 20.10 5.30 1.09
C LYS A 128 19.20 6.54 1.05
N ILE A 129 17.87 6.36 1.04
CA ILE A 129 16.92 7.46 1.02
C ILE A 129 16.92 8.16 2.38
N GLU A 130 17.01 9.47 2.39
CA GLU A 130 16.91 10.26 3.61
C GLU A 130 15.51 10.15 4.22
N LYS A 131 15.45 10.19 5.54
CA LYS A 131 14.18 10.03 6.26
C LYS A 131 13.15 11.05 5.77
N ASN A 132 11.97 10.55 5.46
CA ASN A 132 10.81 11.32 5.01
C ASN A 132 10.97 11.97 3.61
N ASP A 133 11.97 11.55 2.84
CA ASP A 133 12.10 11.99 1.45
C ASP A 133 11.28 11.09 0.53
N PHE A 134 9.97 11.29 0.53
CA PHE A 134 9.03 10.48 -0.23
C PHE A 134 9.19 10.65 -1.73
N ASP A 135 9.53 11.85 -2.18
CA ASP A 135 9.73 12.11 -3.62
C ASP A 135 10.92 11.31 -4.15
N ALA A 136 11.99 11.19 -3.36
CA ALA A 136 13.14 10.36 -3.74
C ALA A 136 12.76 8.88 -3.82
N ILE A 137 11.87 8.40 -2.94
CA ILE A 137 11.38 7.02 -3.01
C ILE A 137 10.65 6.80 -4.33
N ILE A 138 9.74 7.71 -4.69
CA ILE A 138 8.94 7.58 -5.92
C ILE A 138 9.85 7.58 -7.15
N MET A 139 10.87 8.43 -7.18
CA MET A 139 11.84 8.45 -8.26
C MET A 139 12.62 7.14 -8.37
N LEU A 140 13.06 6.58 -7.24
CA LEU A 140 13.81 5.32 -7.23
C LEU A 140 12.94 4.15 -7.68
N LEU A 141 11.63 4.18 -7.37
CA LEU A 141 10.71 3.12 -7.80
C LEU A 141 10.72 2.89 -9.31
N ASP A 142 10.86 3.93 -10.11
CA ASP A 142 10.82 3.82 -11.57
C ASP A 142 11.86 2.84 -12.10
N LYS A 143 12.96 2.65 -11.39
CA LYS A 143 14.02 1.72 -11.77
C LYS A 143 13.53 0.25 -11.76
N PHE A 144 12.53 -0.06 -10.96
CA PHE A 144 12.05 -1.42 -10.73
C PHE A 144 10.81 -1.79 -11.55
N TYR A 145 10.28 -0.84 -12.29
CA TYR A 145 9.05 -1.03 -13.08
C TYR A 145 9.21 -0.48 -14.55
#